data_4f2969c99c6d925e2e9d847b271e14dc
#
_entry.id   4f2969c99c6d925e2e9d847b271e14dc
#
_cell.length_a   1.000
_cell.length_b   1.000
_cell.length_c   1.000
_cell.angle_alpha   90.00
_cell.angle_beta   90.00
_cell.angle_gamma   90.00
#
_symmetry.space_group_name_H-M   'P 1'
#
loop_
_entity.id
_entity.type
_entity.pdbx_description
1 polymer ?
#
loop_
_entity_poly.entity_id
_entity_poly.type
_entity_poly.pdbx_seq_one_letter_code
_entity_poly.pdbx_strand_id
1 'polypeptide(L)'
;MPNCIVVVQFDLPKRSEEQAVKGGTSTAPTYRGLAKKGLIRKDYLNGESGTGGVYLWDSRESAEAWFTARIADLAERFGIRPRLTWYDTYVPVDNLKGETRVNGKAIEVVA
;
A
#
# COMPACT_ATOMS: atom_id res chain seq x y z
N MET A 1 -3.98 -10.30 15.11
CA MET A 1 -4.62 -9.77 13.89
C MET A 1 -3.64 -9.84 12.73
N PRO A 2 -4.05 -10.34 11.58
CA PRO A 2 -3.18 -10.30 10.41
C PRO A 2 -3.03 -8.88 9.91
N ASN A 3 -1.91 -8.60 9.25
CA ASN A 3 -1.76 -7.37 8.49
C ASN A 3 -2.63 -7.44 7.23
N CYS A 4 -2.90 -6.31 6.63
CA CYS A 4 -3.68 -6.23 5.42
C CYS A 4 -2.88 -5.54 4.31
N ILE A 5 -2.80 -6.16 3.15
CA ILE A 5 -2.24 -5.53 1.96
C ILE A 5 -3.40 -5.13 1.05
N VAL A 6 -3.36 -3.89 0.58
CA VAL A 6 -4.30 -3.39 -0.42
C VAL A 6 -3.51 -2.97 -1.64
N VAL A 7 -3.83 -3.55 -2.78
CA VAL A 7 -3.26 -3.14 -4.06
C VAL A 7 -4.27 -2.24 -4.75
N VAL A 8 -3.89 -0.99 -4.97
CA VAL A 8 -4.69 0.00 -5.68
C VAL A 8 -4.09 0.14 -7.07
N GLN A 9 -4.88 -0.14 -8.10
CA GLN A 9 -4.38 -0.09 -9.48
C GLN A 9 -5.28 0.73 -10.37
N PHE A 10 -4.66 1.66 -11.10
CA PHE A 10 -5.31 2.46 -12.13
C PHE A 10 -4.86 1.96 -13.50
N ASP A 11 -5.78 1.85 -14.44
CA ASP A 11 -5.47 1.52 -15.83
C ASP A 11 -5.01 2.79 -16.57
N LEU A 12 -3.86 3.29 -16.15
CA LEU A 12 -3.22 4.47 -16.71
C LEU A 12 -1.86 4.08 -17.30
N PRO A 13 -1.39 4.82 -18.33
CA PRO A 13 -0.10 4.51 -18.94
C PRO A 13 1.06 4.60 -17.94
N LYS A 14 2.07 3.79 -18.15
CA LYS A 14 3.31 3.88 -17.40
C LYS A 14 3.90 5.28 -17.53
N ARG A 15 4.32 5.84 -16.42
CA ARG A 15 4.96 7.15 -16.37
C ARG A 15 6.46 7.02 -16.59
N SER A 16 7.11 8.12 -16.96
CA SER A 16 8.57 8.19 -16.92
C SER A 16 9.04 8.10 -15.46
N GLU A 17 10.28 7.70 -15.26
CA GLU A 17 10.88 7.66 -13.92
C GLU A 17 10.77 9.03 -13.24
N GLU A 18 11.11 10.08 -13.96
CA GLU A 18 11.04 11.45 -13.45
C GLU A 18 9.63 11.82 -12.96
N GLN A 19 8.61 11.54 -13.75
CA GLN A 19 7.23 11.80 -13.38
C GLN A 19 6.80 10.98 -12.16
N ALA A 20 7.18 9.69 -12.13
CA ALA A 20 6.85 8.81 -11.02
C ALA A 20 7.49 9.28 -9.71
N VAL A 21 8.77 9.67 -9.76
CA VAL A 21 9.49 10.20 -8.59
C VAL A 21 8.86 11.50 -8.10
N LYS A 22 8.57 12.42 -9.01
CA LYS A 22 7.96 13.70 -8.67
C LYS A 22 6.59 13.51 -8.02
N GLY A 23 5.74 12.67 -8.61
CA GLY A 23 4.41 12.38 -8.08
C GLY A 23 4.47 11.72 -6.71
N GLY A 24 5.33 10.70 -6.56
CA GLY A 24 5.48 9.99 -5.30
C GLY A 24 6.04 10.87 -4.18
N THR A 25 7.08 11.64 -4.47
CA THR A 25 7.70 12.51 -3.45
C THR A 25 6.77 13.63 -3.02
N SER A 26 5.92 14.14 -3.91
CA SER A 26 4.96 15.20 -3.56
C SER A 26 3.85 14.71 -2.63
N THR A 27 3.46 13.45 -2.71
CA THR A 27 2.39 12.88 -1.87
C THR A 27 2.91 12.08 -0.67
N ALA A 28 4.19 11.75 -0.64
CA ALA A 28 4.78 10.97 0.45
C ALA A 28 4.48 11.51 1.86
N PRO A 29 4.49 12.84 2.11
CA PRO A 29 4.16 13.35 3.44
C PRO A 29 2.78 12.95 3.93
N THR A 30 1.78 12.85 3.03
CA THR A 30 0.44 12.39 3.39
C THR A 30 0.48 10.98 3.95
N TYR A 31 1.21 10.09 3.28
CA TYR A 31 1.31 8.69 3.70
C TYR A 31 2.22 8.49 4.92
N ARG A 32 3.23 9.32 5.09
CA ARG A 32 4.00 9.36 6.34
C ARG A 32 3.09 9.68 7.52
N GLY A 33 2.16 10.61 7.34
CA GLY A 33 1.19 10.97 8.37
C GLY A 33 0.22 9.87 8.74
N LEU A 34 0.02 8.87 7.88
CA LEU A 34 -0.88 7.75 8.14
C LEU A 34 -0.27 6.66 9.02
N ALA A 35 1.00 6.77 9.40
CA ALA A 35 1.63 5.83 10.34
C ALA A 35 0.81 5.71 11.63
N LYS A 36 0.31 6.83 12.14
CA LYS A 36 -0.53 6.87 13.35
C LYS A 36 -1.91 6.24 13.15
N LYS A 37 -2.31 6.00 11.91
CA LYS A 37 -3.60 5.37 11.57
C LYS A 37 -3.44 3.93 11.10
N GLY A 38 -2.24 3.38 11.21
CA GLY A 38 -1.99 1.98 10.94
C GLY A 38 -1.31 1.67 9.62
N LEU A 39 -0.96 2.66 8.82
CA LEU A 39 -0.20 2.41 7.59
C LEU A 39 1.26 2.13 7.93
N ILE A 40 1.71 0.93 7.61
CA ILE A 40 3.09 0.49 7.87
C ILE A 40 4.01 0.89 6.72
N ARG A 41 3.55 0.67 5.49
CA ARG A 41 4.37 0.89 4.30
C ARG A 41 3.49 1.11 3.08
N LYS A 42 3.95 1.97 2.19
CA LYS A 42 3.36 2.14 0.86
C LYS A 42 4.46 2.15 -0.18
N ASP A 43 4.26 1.39 -1.24
CA ASP A 43 5.09 1.46 -2.44
C ASP A 43 4.24 1.98 -3.59
N TYR A 44 4.76 2.95 -4.31
CA TYR A 44 4.12 3.43 -5.53
C TYR A 44 4.44 2.48 -6.68
N LEU A 45 3.43 2.19 -7.49
CA LEU A 45 3.56 1.27 -8.62
C LEU A 45 3.59 2.04 -9.93
N ASN A 46 4.48 1.62 -10.83
CA ASN A 46 4.60 2.18 -12.16
C ASN A 46 5.01 1.08 -13.13
N GLY A 47 4.09 0.60 -13.93
CA GLY A 47 4.34 -0.54 -14.80
C GLY A 47 3.49 -0.56 -16.06
N GLU A 48 3.76 -1.54 -16.90
CA GLU A 48 3.05 -1.73 -18.16
C GLU A 48 1.54 -1.97 -17.95
N SER A 49 1.18 -2.63 -16.85
CA SER A 49 -0.23 -2.91 -16.53
C SER A 49 -0.94 -1.77 -15.82
N GLY A 50 -0.26 -0.67 -15.53
CA GLY A 50 -0.87 0.49 -14.89
C GLY A 50 -0.02 1.09 -13.78
N THR A 51 -0.62 2.03 -13.06
CA THR A 51 -0.01 2.73 -11.95
C THR A 51 -0.84 2.54 -10.68
N GLY A 52 -0.32 2.97 -9.55
CA GLY A 52 -1.07 2.86 -8.29
C GLY A 52 -0.16 2.72 -7.08
N GLY A 53 -0.55 1.87 -6.15
CA GLY A 53 0.22 1.64 -4.94
C GLY A 53 -0.08 0.31 -4.27
N VAL A 54 0.90 -0.18 -3.54
CA VAL A 54 0.74 -1.31 -2.61
C VAL A 54 0.82 -0.75 -1.21
N TYR A 55 -0.20 -1.00 -0.41
CA TYR A 55 -0.32 -0.47 0.95
C TYR A 55 -0.31 -1.63 1.93
N LEU A 56 0.60 -1.57 2.90
CA LEU A 56 0.64 -2.51 4.01
C LEU A 56 0.09 -1.84 5.26
N TRP A 57 -1.00 -2.39 5.78
CA TRP A 57 -1.69 -1.86 6.96
C TRP A 57 -1.57 -2.84 8.14
N ASP A 58 -1.64 -2.30 9.35
CA ASP A 58 -1.63 -3.11 10.57
C ASP A 58 -2.87 -3.99 10.71
N SER A 59 -3.98 -3.61 10.06
CA SER A 59 -5.24 -4.37 10.07
C SER A 59 -6.10 -4.00 8.87
N ARG A 60 -7.06 -4.87 8.56
CA ARG A 60 -8.06 -4.59 7.54
C ARG A 60 -8.96 -3.42 7.94
N GLU A 61 -9.27 -3.31 9.21
CA GLU A 61 -10.09 -2.22 9.73
C GLU A 61 -9.46 -0.85 9.45
N SER A 62 -8.17 -0.71 9.71
CA SER A 62 -7.43 0.53 9.41
C SER A 62 -7.46 0.85 7.93
N ALA A 63 -7.26 -0.16 7.08
CA ALA A 63 -7.29 0.00 5.62
C ALA A 63 -8.68 0.43 5.14
N GLU A 64 -9.73 -0.22 5.60
CA GLU A 64 -11.10 0.10 5.21
C GLU A 64 -11.48 1.52 5.61
N ALA A 65 -11.08 1.96 6.79
CA ALA A 65 -11.34 3.32 7.26
C ALA A 65 -10.77 4.37 6.32
N TRP A 66 -9.57 4.16 5.79
CA TRP A 66 -8.94 5.07 4.83
C TRP A 66 -9.59 5.01 3.46
N PHE A 67 -9.71 3.81 2.88
CA PHE A 67 -10.15 3.67 1.50
C PHE A 67 -11.63 3.95 1.30
N THR A 68 -12.48 3.61 2.27
CA THR A 68 -13.91 3.89 2.18
C THR A 68 -14.17 5.40 2.02
N ALA A 69 -13.39 6.23 2.72
CA ALA A 69 -13.52 7.68 2.64
C ALA A 69 -12.87 8.29 1.38
N ARG A 70 -11.98 7.57 0.69
CA ARG A 70 -11.13 8.14 -0.36
C ARG A 70 -11.37 7.62 -1.76
N ILE A 71 -12.08 6.51 -1.92
CA ILE A 71 -12.22 5.88 -3.24
C ILE A 71 -12.90 6.81 -4.26
N ALA A 72 -13.92 7.53 -3.84
CA ALA A 72 -14.63 8.47 -4.71
C ALA A 72 -13.73 9.65 -5.11
N ASP A 73 -12.95 10.19 -4.17
CA ASP A 73 -12.01 11.28 -4.41
C ASP A 73 -10.92 10.86 -5.39
N LEU A 74 -10.41 9.64 -5.26
CA LEU A 74 -9.40 9.11 -6.16
C LEU A 74 -9.96 8.95 -7.57
N ALA A 75 -11.18 8.43 -7.70
CA ALA A 75 -11.83 8.27 -9.00
C ALA A 75 -12.04 9.62 -9.69
N GLU A 76 -12.48 10.64 -8.94
CA GLU A 76 -12.69 11.99 -9.47
C GLU A 76 -11.37 12.64 -9.89
N ARG A 77 -10.34 12.54 -9.05
CA ARG A 77 -9.03 13.15 -9.31
C ARG A 77 -8.36 12.60 -10.55
N PHE A 78 -8.41 11.30 -10.76
CA PHE A 78 -7.73 10.63 -11.88
C PHE A 78 -8.62 10.39 -13.08
N GLY A 79 -9.93 10.72 -12.99
CA GLY A 79 -10.88 10.49 -14.07
C GLY A 79 -11.17 9.01 -14.35
N ILE A 80 -10.69 8.12 -13.50
CA ILE A 80 -10.84 6.68 -13.65
C ILE A 80 -10.90 6.04 -12.27
N ARG A 81 -11.81 5.08 -12.10
CA ARG A 81 -11.97 4.38 -10.83
C ARG A 81 -10.88 3.32 -10.69
N PRO A 82 -10.12 3.33 -9.58
CA PRO A 82 -9.11 2.31 -9.36
C PRO A 82 -9.74 0.96 -9.01
N ARG A 83 -9.00 -0.10 -9.29
CA ARG A 83 -9.31 -1.43 -8.78
C ARG A 83 -8.57 -1.61 -7.46
N LEU A 84 -9.28 -2.08 -6.45
CA LEU A 84 -8.70 -2.42 -5.16
C LEU A 84 -8.74 -3.93 -4.99
N THR A 85 -7.59 -4.51 -4.66
CA THR A 85 -7.48 -5.92 -4.31
C THR A 85 -6.98 -6.02 -2.89
N TRP A 86 -7.66 -6.82 -2.07
CA TRP A 86 -7.45 -6.92 -0.63
C TRP A 86 -6.89 -8.27 -0.26
N TYR A 87 -5.88 -8.29 0.60
CA TYR A 87 -5.25 -9.52 1.05
C TYR A 87 -4.99 -9.46 2.55
N ASP A 88 -5.32 -10.54 3.26
CA ASP A 88 -4.84 -10.74 4.61
C ASP A 88 -3.45 -11.36 4.51
N THR A 89 -2.48 -10.79 5.20
CA THR A 89 -1.14 -11.35 5.23
C THR A 89 -0.81 -11.85 6.62
N TYR A 90 -0.81 -13.18 6.75
CA TYR A 90 -0.59 -13.84 8.04
C TYR A 90 0.88 -14.05 8.34
N VAL A 91 1.71 -14.19 7.30
CA VAL A 91 3.13 -14.56 7.47
C VAL A 91 4.02 -13.66 6.60
N PRO A 92 4.36 -12.46 7.07
CA PRO A 92 5.36 -11.65 6.39
C PRO A 92 6.77 -12.19 6.68
N VAL A 93 7.57 -12.26 5.64
CA VAL A 93 9.01 -12.57 5.74
C VAL A 93 9.76 -11.29 5.41
N ASP A 94 10.46 -10.75 6.40
CA ASP A 94 11.19 -9.49 6.25
C ASP A 94 12.70 -9.75 6.32
N ASN A 95 13.35 -9.78 5.17
CA ASN A 95 14.78 -10.07 5.10
C ASN A 95 15.67 -8.89 5.51
N LEU A 96 15.13 -7.68 5.54
CA LEU A 96 15.89 -6.53 6.07
C LEU A 96 16.01 -6.62 7.59
N LYS A 97 14.93 -7.02 8.26
CA LYS A 97 14.93 -7.24 9.71
C LYS A 97 15.38 -8.64 10.08
N GLY A 98 15.46 -9.55 9.11
CA GLY A 98 15.81 -10.94 9.36
C GLY A 98 14.76 -11.68 10.19
N GLU A 99 13.49 -11.36 10.01
CA GLU A 99 12.43 -11.95 10.82
C GLU A 99 11.26 -12.46 9.99
N THR A 100 10.59 -13.48 10.52
CA THR A 100 9.30 -13.95 10.04
C THR A 100 8.29 -13.73 11.16
N ARG A 101 7.08 -13.30 10.80
CA ARG A 101 6.01 -13.11 11.78
C ARG A 101 4.83 -14.01 11.44
N VAL A 102 4.06 -14.33 12.46
CA VAL A 102 2.77 -15.01 12.32
C VAL A 102 1.75 -14.18 13.08
N ASN A 103 0.78 -13.61 12.36
CA ASN A 103 -0.25 -12.73 12.94
C ASN A 103 0.34 -11.61 13.79
N GLY A 104 1.39 -10.98 13.30
CA GLY A 104 2.05 -9.87 13.98
C GLY A 104 3.06 -10.27 15.06
N LYS A 105 3.19 -11.56 15.34
CA LYS A 105 4.10 -12.06 16.37
C LYS A 105 5.34 -12.67 15.71
N ALA A 106 6.51 -12.14 16.06
CA ALA A 106 7.76 -12.66 15.53
C ALA A 106 7.96 -14.12 15.97
N ILE A 107 8.32 -14.98 15.02
CA ILE A 107 8.76 -16.32 15.29
C ILE A 107 10.26 -16.39 15.02
N GLU A 108 10.95 -17.31 15.69
CA GLU A 108 12.36 -17.49 15.47
C GLU A 108 12.60 -18.06 14.07
N VAL A 109 13.48 -17.42 13.31
CA VAL A 109 13.87 -17.89 11.99
C VAL A 109 15.24 -18.51 12.11
N VAL A 110 15.31 -19.80 11.83
CA VAL A 110 16.58 -20.50 11.71
C VAL A 110 17.12 -20.22 10.31
N ALA A 111 18.19 -19.46 10.25
CA ALA A 111 18.81 -19.11 8.98
C ALA A 111 19.45 -20.34 8.33
#